data_5c2b9ee224f4f076d07ff165447044d9
#
_entry.id   5c2b9ee224f4f076d07ff165447044d9
#
_cell.length_a   1.000
_cell.length_b   1.000
_cell.length_c   1.000
_cell.angle_alpha   90.00
_cell.angle_beta   90.00
_cell.angle_gamma   90.00
#
_symmetry.space_group_name_H-M   'P 1'
#
loop_
_entity.id
_entity.type
_entity.pdbx_description
1 polymer ?
#
loop_
_entity_poly.entity_id
_entity_poly.type
_entity_poly.pdbx_seq_one_letter_code
_entity_poly.pdbx_strand_id
1 'polypeptide(L)'
;MVIFSYTDSCYRSNPVKPGDAEALLKPYGLTIDPAEAQDFHTLLAAVHDCAESVAALPDYQPVPDQTKYPREDVRRPSEKEQVFGQAWAHRFLIRGNPQGGPLAGKSISLKDVIAVAGVPQLLGSDIIPSWTPSTDATVVTRLLEAGADIHGTSTCENMCHSTSSYTSAQGTVENPNAQGYSAGGSTSGGAALVAAGIVDITIGGDQGGSIRVPASFCGCKMSFLLEDKCVTS
;
A
#
# COMPACT_ATOMS: atom_id res chain seq x y z
N MET A 1 10.20 1.31 29.07
CA MET A 1 11.43 1.92 28.53
C MET A 1 12.42 0.78 28.29
N VAL A 2 12.58 0.37 27.04
CA VAL A 2 13.57 -0.69 26.70
C VAL A 2 14.88 0.04 26.41
N ILE A 3 15.89 -0.19 27.23
CA ILE A 3 17.23 0.36 27.00
C ILE A 3 17.98 -0.68 26.17
N PHE A 4 18.22 -0.38 24.90
CA PHE A 4 19.16 -1.15 24.11
C PHE A 4 20.58 -0.77 24.52
N SER A 5 21.33 -1.68 25.13
CA SER A 5 22.77 -1.50 25.31
C SER A 5 23.50 -1.98 24.07
N TYR A 6 24.15 -1.06 23.40
CA TYR A 6 25.02 -1.37 22.27
C TYR A 6 26.31 -1.98 22.81
N THR A 7 26.60 -3.22 22.45
CA THR A 7 27.87 -3.86 22.86
C THR A 7 28.89 -3.75 21.74
N ASP A 8 30.14 -3.47 22.10
CA ASP A 8 31.31 -3.26 21.19
C ASP A 8 31.57 -4.38 20.15
N SER A 9 30.86 -5.51 20.25
CA SER A 9 31.06 -6.65 19.35
C SER A 9 30.51 -6.43 17.93
N CYS A 10 29.60 -5.47 17.73
CA CYS A 10 29.01 -5.16 16.40
C CYS A 10 29.90 -4.30 15.51
N TYR A 11 30.86 -3.57 16.09
CA TYR A 11 31.71 -2.61 15.34
C TYR A 11 32.72 -3.24 14.39
N ARG A 12 33.02 -4.54 14.48
CA ARG A 12 34.14 -5.16 13.73
C ARG A 12 33.89 -5.37 12.24
N SER A 13 32.64 -5.26 11.77
CA SER A 13 32.28 -5.43 10.34
C SER A 13 31.55 -4.25 9.73
N ASN A 14 31.25 -3.21 10.50
CA ASN A 14 30.52 -2.05 10.02
C ASN A 14 31.39 -1.20 9.09
N PRO A 15 30.99 -0.96 7.83
CA PRO A 15 31.78 -0.20 6.85
C PRO A 15 31.74 1.31 7.09
N VAL A 16 30.84 1.82 7.93
CA VAL A 16 30.69 3.24 8.21
C VAL A 16 31.94 3.78 8.93
N LYS A 17 32.53 4.83 8.37
CA LYS A 17 33.77 5.44 8.85
C LYS A 17 33.52 6.85 9.39
N PRO A 18 34.36 7.32 10.32
CA PRO A 18 34.39 8.74 10.66
C PRO A 18 34.55 9.60 9.40
N GLY A 19 33.73 10.62 9.26
CA GLY A 19 33.69 11.51 8.07
C GLY A 19 32.68 11.11 7.00
N ASP A 20 32.05 9.94 7.07
CA ASP A 20 31.06 9.52 6.07
C ASP A 20 29.79 10.40 6.13
N ALA A 21 29.36 10.81 7.31
CA ALA A 21 28.23 11.69 7.48
C ALA A 21 28.46 13.06 6.82
N GLU A 22 29.64 13.65 7.01
CA GLU A 22 30.04 14.90 6.35
C GLU A 22 30.13 14.74 4.83
N ALA A 23 30.64 13.62 4.34
CA ALA A 23 30.74 13.33 2.92
C ALA A 23 29.35 13.24 2.28
N LEU A 24 28.36 12.64 2.96
CA LEU A 24 26.99 12.55 2.49
C LEU A 24 26.26 13.90 2.46
N LEU A 25 26.57 14.80 3.38
CA LEU A 25 25.95 16.13 3.50
C LEU A 25 26.57 17.19 2.58
N LYS A 26 27.85 17.03 2.22
CA LYS A 26 28.59 17.97 1.40
C LYS A 26 27.90 18.36 0.07
N PRO A 27 27.32 17.44 -0.71
CA PRO A 27 26.62 17.80 -1.95
C PRO A 27 25.43 18.75 -1.75
N TYR A 28 24.88 18.78 -0.53
CA TYR A 28 23.73 19.62 -0.17
C TYR A 28 24.13 20.95 0.49
N GLY A 29 25.44 21.21 0.60
CA GLY A 29 25.96 22.40 1.27
C GLY A 29 25.74 22.42 2.77
N LEU A 30 25.49 21.25 3.38
CA LEU A 30 25.30 21.09 4.81
C LEU A 30 26.60 20.70 5.49
N THR A 31 26.77 21.13 6.73
CA THR A 31 27.93 20.83 7.58
C THR A 31 27.49 20.31 8.93
N ILE A 32 28.29 19.45 9.53
CA ILE A 32 28.11 18.95 10.90
C ILE A 32 29.00 19.78 11.84
N ASP A 33 28.50 20.13 13.00
CA ASP A 33 29.33 20.69 14.05
C ASP A 33 30.40 19.66 14.47
N PRO A 34 31.68 20.00 14.49
CA PRO A 34 32.72 19.08 14.92
C PRO A 34 32.49 18.44 16.29
N ALA A 35 31.76 19.11 17.19
CA ALA A 35 31.38 18.55 18.49
C ALA A 35 30.36 17.42 18.38
N GLU A 36 29.55 17.39 17.33
CA GLU A 36 28.49 16.40 17.07
C GLU A 36 28.94 15.27 16.11
N ALA A 37 30.10 15.40 15.46
CA ALA A 37 30.55 14.49 14.43
C ALA A 37 30.60 13.01 14.91
N GLN A 38 30.98 12.76 16.18
CA GLN A 38 31.01 11.44 16.76
C GLN A 38 29.61 10.87 16.95
N ASP A 39 28.64 11.69 17.32
CA ASP A 39 27.24 11.26 17.50
C ASP A 39 26.62 10.88 16.15
N PHE A 40 26.85 11.69 15.11
CA PHE A 40 26.41 11.35 13.73
C PHE A 40 27.04 10.06 13.23
N HIS A 41 28.33 9.85 13.47
CA HIS A 41 28.99 8.59 13.12
C HIS A 41 28.34 7.40 13.85
N THR A 42 28.09 7.53 15.15
CA THR A 42 27.47 6.48 15.97
C THR A 42 26.07 6.14 15.48
N LEU A 43 25.25 7.16 15.18
CA LEU A 43 23.90 6.97 14.65
C LEU A 43 23.92 6.32 13.26
N LEU A 44 24.79 6.76 12.36
CA LEU A 44 24.90 6.20 11.03
C LEU A 44 25.34 4.73 11.06
N ALA A 45 26.32 4.40 11.91
CA ALA A 45 26.77 3.04 12.12
C ALA A 45 25.64 2.15 12.70
N ALA A 46 24.88 2.67 13.67
CA ALA A 46 23.75 1.94 14.25
C ALA A 46 22.63 1.68 13.24
N VAL A 47 22.30 2.65 12.38
CA VAL A 47 21.34 2.48 11.30
C VAL A 47 21.80 1.40 10.32
N HIS A 48 23.08 1.41 9.93
CA HIS A 48 23.64 0.36 9.08
C HIS A 48 23.50 -1.02 9.70
N ASP A 49 23.90 -1.20 10.95
CA ASP A 49 23.82 -2.50 11.65
C ASP A 49 22.37 -2.98 11.81
N CYS A 50 21.42 -2.05 12.06
CA CYS A 50 20.02 -2.40 12.09
C CYS A 50 19.53 -2.86 10.71
N ALA A 51 19.90 -2.17 9.63
CA ALA A 51 19.54 -2.54 8.27
C ALA A 51 20.09 -3.92 7.88
N GLU A 52 21.38 -4.19 8.17
CA GLU A 52 22.01 -5.48 7.93
C GLU A 52 21.35 -6.60 8.74
N SER A 53 20.99 -6.31 10.00
CA SER A 53 20.29 -7.26 10.85
C SER A 53 18.92 -7.63 10.30
N VAL A 54 18.17 -6.65 9.80
CA VAL A 54 16.88 -6.88 9.14
C VAL A 54 17.07 -7.63 7.83
N ALA A 55 18.06 -7.25 7.02
CA ALA A 55 18.34 -7.91 5.74
C ALA A 55 18.75 -9.40 5.91
N ALA A 56 19.36 -9.73 7.04
CA ALA A 56 19.73 -11.11 7.37
C ALA A 56 18.57 -11.97 7.90
N LEU A 57 17.42 -11.38 8.22
CA LEU A 57 16.25 -12.14 8.65
C LEU A 57 15.71 -12.98 7.50
N PRO A 58 15.16 -14.18 7.79
CA PRO A 58 14.45 -14.94 6.78
C PRO A 58 13.31 -14.11 6.18
N ASP A 59 13.29 -13.98 4.86
CA ASP A 59 12.22 -13.29 4.18
C ASP A 59 10.96 -14.17 4.21
N TYR A 60 10.06 -13.88 5.15
CA TYR A 60 8.77 -14.55 5.23
C TYR A 60 7.85 -13.96 4.18
N GLN A 61 7.79 -14.61 3.03
CA GLN A 61 6.82 -14.28 1.99
C GLN A 61 5.77 -15.40 1.92
N PRO A 62 4.51 -15.12 2.26
CA PRO A 62 3.44 -16.09 2.06
C PRO A 62 3.29 -16.34 0.56
N VAL A 63 3.45 -17.61 0.15
CA VAL A 63 3.29 -18.01 -1.24
C VAL A 63 1.79 -18.09 -1.54
N PRO A 64 1.26 -17.28 -2.48
CA PRO A 64 -0.15 -17.34 -2.83
C PRO A 64 -0.49 -18.64 -3.56
N ASP A 65 -1.59 -19.28 -3.18
CA ASP A 65 -2.10 -20.46 -3.89
C ASP A 65 -2.83 -20.03 -5.17
N GLN A 66 -2.06 -19.77 -6.22
CA GLN A 66 -2.60 -19.38 -7.53
C GLN A 66 -3.29 -20.52 -8.28
N THR A 67 -3.11 -21.76 -7.85
CA THR A 67 -3.85 -22.90 -8.38
C THR A 67 -5.28 -22.91 -7.84
N LYS A 68 -5.44 -22.66 -6.55
CA LYS A 68 -6.74 -22.55 -5.89
C LYS A 68 -7.45 -21.24 -6.25
N TYR A 69 -6.71 -20.15 -6.35
CA TYR A 69 -7.22 -18.82 -6.61
C TYR A 69 -6.53 -18.21 -7.85
N PRO A 70 -6.87 -18.67 -9.05
CA PRO A 70 -6.27 -18.14 -10.27
C PRO A 70 -6.64 -16.69 -10.51
N ARG A 71 -5.71 -15.92 -11.13
CA ARG A 71 -5.92 -14.53 -11.54
C ARG A 71 -6.42 -14.53 -12.99
N GLU A 72 -7.69 -14.22 -13.18
CA GLU A 72 -8.34 -14.20 -14.49
C GLU A 72 -8.29 -12.80 -15.10
N ASP A 73 -7.85 -12.65 -16.33
CA ASP A 73 -7.93 -11.45 -17.15
C ASP A 73 -7.31 -10.19 -16.52
N VAL A 74 -6.06 -10.31 -16.02
CA VAL A 74 -5.33 -9.17 -15.42
C VAL A 74 -4.96 -8.17 -16.52
N ARG A 75 -5.55 -6.98 -16.48
CA ARG A 75 -5.36 -5.93 -17.50
C ARG A 75 -5.73 -4.53 -17.02
N ARG A 76 -5.31 -3.54 -17.76
CA ARG A 76 -5.85 -2.18 -17.61
C ARG A 76 -7.31 -2.16 -18.06
N PRO A 77 -8.19 -1.43 -17.37
CA PRO A 77 -9.55 -1.25 -17.82
C PRO A 77 -9.58 -0.52 -19.18
N SER A 78 -10.52 -0.90 -20.05
CA SER A 78 -10.82 -0.13 -21.24
C SER A 78 -11.56 1.17 -20.89
N GLU A 79 -11.59 2.12 -21.80
CA GLU A 79 -12.35 3.38 -21.60
C GLU A 79 -13.83 3.14 -21.26
N LYS A 80 -14.43 2.09 -21.81
CA LYS A 80 -15.85 1.73 -21.55
C LYS A 80 -16.07 1.14 -20.15
N GLU A 81 -15.02 0.59 -19.55
CA GLU A 81 -15.07 0.00 -18.21
C GLU A 81 -14.71 1.00 -17.13
N GLN A 82 -14.07 2.11 -17.50
CA GLN A 82 -13.83 3.19 -16.56
C GLN A 82 -15.13 3.89 -16.20
N VAL A 83 -15.26 4.15 -14.92
CA VAL A 83 -16.43 4.82 -14.34
C VAL A 83 -15.93 5.90 -13.40
N PHE A 84 -16.73 6.95 -13.26
CA PHE A 84 -16.39 8.09 -12.39
C PHE A 84 -14.96 8.60 -12.63
N GLY A 85 -14.64 8.89 -13.89
CA GLY A 85 -13.29 9.19 -14.33
C GLY A 85 -12.44 7.92 -14.38
N GLN A 86 -11.45 7.80 -13.52
CA GLN A 86 -10.48 6.70 -13.52
C GLN A 86 -10.56 5.88 -12.23
N ALA A 87 -11.75 5.36 -11.86
CA ALA A 87 -11.94 4.66 -10.60
C ALA A 87 -11.19 3.31 -10.50
N TRP A 88 -10.99 2.61 -11.63
CA TRP A 88 -10.26 1.35 -11.68
C TRP A 88 -8.78 1.55 -12.05
N ALA A 89 -7.88 0.96 -11.28
CA ALA A 89 -6.45 0.85 -11.64
C ALA A 89 -6.20 -0.37 -12.53
N HIS A 90 -6.61 -1.57 -12.10
CA HIS A 90 -6.61 -2.79 -12.90
C HIS A 90 -7.94 -3.54 -12.76
N ARG A 91 -8.33 -4.23 -13.83
CA ARG A 91 -9.43 -5.20 -13.83
C ARG A 91 -8.84 -6.60 -13.87
N PHE A 92 -9.39 -7.46 -13.03
CA PHE A 92 -9.15 -8.90 -12.99
C PHE A 92 -10.25 -9.56 -12.16
N LEU A 93 -10.32 -10.88 -12.17
CA LEU A 93 -11.18 -11.62 -11.29
C LEU A 93 -10.36 -12.69 -10.56
N ILE A 94 -10.49 -12.71 -9.23
CA ILE A 94 -10.06 -13.84 -8.40
C ILE A 94 -11.27 -14.32 -7.65
N ARG A 95 -11.72 -15.55 -7.92
CA ARG A 95 -12.87 -16.14 -7.24
C ARG A 95 -12.48 -16.59 -5.84
N GLY A 96 -13.35 -16.32 -4.89
CA GLY A 96 -13.19 -16.75 -3.51
C GLY A 96 -13.36 -18.27 -3.33
N ASN A 97 -13.24 -18.70 -2.07
CA ASN A 97 -13.38 -20.10 -1.69
C ASN A 97 -14.71 -20.71 -2.20
N PRO A 98 -14.67 -21.74 -3.05
CA PRO A 98 -15.90 -22.34 -3.61
C PRO A 98 -16.78 -23.01 -2.56
N GLN A 99 -16.25 -23.36 -1.38
CA GLN A 99 -17.04 -23.83 -0.25
C GLN A 99 -17.82 -22.70 0.44
N GLY A 100 -17.62 -21.47 0.01
CA GLY A 100 -18.25 -20.28 0.60
C GLY A 100 -17.51 -19.79 1.85
N GLY A 101 -18.17 -18.92 2.59
CA GLY A 101 -17.63 -18.28 3.79
C GLY A 101 -18.48 -17.05 4.16
N PRO A 102 -18.09 -16.30 5.19
CA PRO A 102 -18.85 -15.13 5.64
C PRO A 102 -18.96 -14.02 4.59
N LEU A 103 -18.09 -14.02 3.58
CA LEU A 103 -18.11 -13.06 2.46
C LEU A 103 -18.54 -13.69 1.13
N ALA A 104 -19.13 -14.89 1.14
CA ALA A 104 -19.59 -15.53 -0.08
C ALA A 104 -20.57 -14.65 -0.86
N GLY A 105 -20.33 -14.50 -2.16
CA GLY A 105 -21.12 -13.65 -3.06
C GLY A 105 -20.86 -12.16 -2.92
N LYS A 106 -19.84 -11.74 -2.16
CA LYS A 106 -19.41 -10.35 -2.07
C LYS A 106 -18.34 -10.03 -3.10
N SER A 107 -18.54 -8.93 -3.80
CA SER A 107 -17.58 -8.36 -4.75
C SER A 107 -16.69 -7.32 -4.05
N ILE A 108 -15.38 -7.45 -4.22
CA ILE A 108 -14.40 -6.58 -3.56
C ILE A 108 -13.49 -5.89 -4.57
N SER A 109 -13.19 -4.62 -4.34
CA SER A 109 -12.03 -3.94 -4.93
C SER A 109 -10.95 -3.73 -3.87
N LEU A 110 -9.70 -3.74 -4.30
CA LEU A 110 -8.55 -3.47 -3.44
C LEU A 110 -7.93 -2.13 -3.85
N LYS A 111 -7.51 -1.32 -2.89
CA LYS A 111 -6.71 -0.14 -3.20
C LYS A 111 -5.40 -0.56 -3.86
N ASP A 112 -4.97 0.16 -4.88
CA ASP A 112 -3.81 -0.18 -5.71
C ASP A 112 -2.45 -0.22 -4.96
N VAL A 113 -2.43 0.03 -3.67
CA VAL A 113 -1.28 -0.14 -2.77
C VAL A 113 -1.24 -1.54 -2.12
N ILE A 114 -2.34 -2.30 -2.20
CA ILE A 114 -2.42 -3.65 -1.64
C ILE A 114 -1.84 -4.64 -2.64
N ALA A 115 -0.80 -5.36 -2.23
CA ALA A 115 -0.11 -6.30 -3.09
C ALA A 115 -1.01 -7.49 -3.45
N VAL A 116 -1.12 -7.75 -4.75
CA VAL A 116 -1.76 -8.93 -5.33
C VAL A 116 -0.77 -9.58 -6.29
N ALA A 117 -0.40 -10.81 -6.06
CA ALA A 117 0.57 -11.52 -6.88
C ALA A 117 0.15 -11.54 -8.36
N GLY A 118 1.06 -11.14 -9.24
CA GLY A 118 0.83 -11.09 -10.69
C GLY A 118 0.04 -9.88 -11.18
N VAL A 119 -0.35 -8.96 -10.30
CA VAL A 119 -1.06 -7.71 -10.67
C VAL A 119 -0.11 -6.52 -10.50
N PRO A 120 0.17 -5.74 -11.56
CA PRO A 120 1.03 -4.56 -11.45
C PRO A 120 0.44 -3.52 -10.48
N GLN A 121 1.28 -2.92 -9.64
CA GLN A 121 0.93 -1.79 -8.78
C GLN A 121 1.39 -0.49 -9.44
N LEU A 122 0.50 0.49 -9.54
CA LEU A 122 0.77 1.81 -10.13
C LEU A 122 1.04 2.86 -9.05
N LEU A 123 0.50 2.67 -7.86
CA LEU A 123 0.62 3.58 -6.71
C LEU A 123 0.17 5.03 -7.00
N GLY A 124 -0.73 5.21 -7.98
CA GLY A 124 -1.14 6.54 -8.45
C GLY A 124 -0.02 7.36 -9.08
N SER A 125 1.10 6.75 -9.48
CA SER A 125 2.30 7.43 -9.98
C SER A 125 2.70 6.93 -11.36
N ASP A 126 3.37 7.77 -12.13
CA ASP A 126 4.05 7.46 -13.40
C ASP A 126 5.57 7.76 -13.32
N ILE A 127 6.05 8.25 -12.18
CA ILE A 127 7.46 8.57 -11.95
C ILE A 127 8.26 7.30 -11.67
N ILE A 128 7.63 6.33 -11.00
CA ILE A 128 8.25 5.04 -10.65
C ILE A 128 7.68 3.98 -11.59
N PRO A 129 8.53 3.15 -12.23
CA PRO A 129 8.04 2.02 -13.00
C PRO A 129 7.11 1.14 -12.17
N SER A 130 6.03 0.68 -12.77
CA SER A 130 5.11 -0.24 -12.09
C SER A 130 5.85 -1.49 -11.64
N TRP A 131 5.57 -1.93 -10.44
CA TRP A 131 6.12 -3.15 -9.86
C TRP A 131 5.03 -4.21 -9.79
N THR A 132 5.37 -5.44 -10.10
CA THR A 132 4.43 -6.56 -10.00
C THR A 132 4.83 -7.45 -8.82
N PRO A 133 4.01 -7.49 -7.75
CA PRO A 133 4.25 -8.34 -6.60
C PRO A 133 4.30 -9.82 -6.97
N SER A 134 5.16 -10.57 -6.31
CA SER A 134 5.18 -12.05 -6.36
C SER A 134 4.29 -12.69 -5.30
N THR A 135 3.84 -11.90 -4.31
CA THR A 135 3.06 -12.36 -3.15
C THR A 135 1.76 -11.59 -3.01
N ASP A 136 0.79 -12.19 -2.34
CA ASP A 136 -0.42 -11.51 -1.90
C ASP A 136 -0.20 -10.87 -0.52
N ALA A 137 -0.73 -9.69 -0.31
CA ALA A 137 -0.92 -9.19 1.05
C ALA A 137 -1.83 -10.15 1.84
N THR A 138 -1.58 -10.38 3.11
CA THR A 138 -2.34 -11.30 3.96
C THR A 138 -3.86 -11.08 3.90
N VAL A 139 -4.28 -9.81 3.79
CA VAL A 139 -5.70 -9.47 3.65
C VAL A 139 -6.33 -10.09 2.41
N VAL A 140 -5.60 -10.18 1.29
CA VAL A 140 -6.07 -10.80 0.03
C VAL A 140 -6.40 -12.27 0.26
N THR A 141 -5.47 -13.01 0.84
CA THR A 141 -5.66 -14.44 1.16
C THR A 141 -6.88 -14.63 2.07
N ARG A 142 -6.98 -13.82 3.14
CA ARG A 142 -8.12 -13.92 4.09
C ARG A 142 -9.47 -13.61 3.45
N LEU A 143 -9.54 -12.63 2.54
CA LEU A 143 -10.77 -12.32 1.81
C LEU A 143 -11.20 -13.47 0.90
N LEU A 144 -10.25 -14.07 0.17
CA LEU A 144 -10.50 -15.22 -0.70
C LEU A 144 -10.93 -16.45 0.10
N GLU A 145 -10.28 -16.73 1.22
CA GLU A 145 -10.65 -17.81 2.15
C GLU A 145 -12.05 -17.60 2.75
N ALA A 146 -12.42 -16.35 3.00
CA ALA A 146 -13.76 -15.97 3.46
C ALA A 146 -14.84 -16.05 2.36
N GLY A 147 -14.48 -16.36 1.13
CA GLY A 147 -15.40 -16.59 0.01
C GLY A 147 -15.71 -15.35 -0.83
N ALA A 148 -14.98 -14.24 -0.65
CA ALA A 148 -15.20 -13.04 -1.46
C ALA A 148 -14.54 -13.14 -2.83
N ASP A 149 -15.17 -12.57 -3.85
CA ASP A 149 -14.59 -12.40 -5.18
C ASP A 149 -13.89 -11.04 -5.28
N ILE A 150 -12.64 -11.01 -5.78
CA ILE A 150 -11.88 -9.77 -6.00
C ILE A 150 -11.97 -9.40 -7.48
N HIS A 151 -12.50 -8.21 -7.76
CA HIS A 151 -12.82 -7.74 -9.10
C HIS A 151 -11.81 -6.77 -9.71
N GLY A 152 -10.77 -6.44 -8.99
CA GLY A 152 -9.72 -5.53 -9.46
C GLY A 152 -9.09 -4.67 -8.38
N THR A 153 -8.14 -3.84 -8.79
CA THR A 153 -7.60 -2.76 -7.96
C THR A 153 -8.21 -1.42 -8.33
N SER A 154 -8.47 -0.60 -7.33
CA SER A 154 -9.03 0.74 -7.47
C SER A 154 -7.94 1.80 -7.39
N THR A 155 -8.10 2.87 -8.17
CA THR A 155 -7.18 3.99 -8.22
C THR A 155 -6.99 4.63 -6.84
N CYS A 156 -5.75 4.92 -6.52
CA CYS A 156 -5.37 5.71 -5.35
C CYS A 156 -4.67 7.00 -5.79
N GLU A 157 -4.62 7.95 -4.88
CA GLU A 157 -3.86 9.18 -5.07
C GLU A 157 -2.36 8.90 -5.20
N ASN A 158 -1.61 9.84 -5.77
CA ASN A 158 -0.16 9.71 -5.97
C ASN A 158 0.53 9.31 -4.66
N MET A 159 1.20 8.15 -4.66
CA MET A 159 1.87 7.54 -3.51
C MET A 159 0.98 7.47 -2.25
N CYS A 160 -0.34 7.43 -2.41
CA CYS A 160 -1.34 7.50 -1.34
C CYS A 160 -1.27 8.77 -0.47
N HIS A 161 -0.68 9.85 -0.99
CA HIS A 161 -0.35 11.05 -0.22
C HIS A 161 -1.22 12.27 -0.63
N SER A 162 -2.53 12.11 -0.61
CA SER A 162 -3.50 13.19 -0.81
C SER A 162 -4.88 12.78 -0.30
N THR A 163 -5.67 13.75 0.13
CA THR A 163 -7.09 13.59 0.47
C THR A 163 -8.03 14.03 -0.63
N SER A 164 -7.50 14.46 -1.77
CA SER A 164 -8.24 14.80 -2.99
C SER A 164 -8.45 13.55 -3.85
N SER A 165 -8.96 13.73 -5.09
CA SER A 165 -9.12 12.61 -6.02
C SER A 165 -8.57 12.94 -7.43
N TYR A 166 -7.56 13.80 -7.49
CA TYR A 166 -7.01 14.32 -8.76
C TYR A 166 -5.47 14.30 -8.85
N THR A 167 -4.78 13.73 -7.86
CA THR A 167 -3.31 13.67 -7.89
C THR A 167 -2.78 12.39 -8.53
N SER A 168 -3.64 11.41 -8.78
CA SER A 168 -3.27 10.16 -9.44
C SER A 168 -2.83 10.42 -10.88
N ALA A 169 -1.68 9.84 -11.29
CA ALA A 169 -1.22 9.86 -12.67
C ALA A 169 -2.17 9.10 -13.63
N GLN A 170 -3.02 8.22 -13.11
CA GLN A 170 -4.04 7.53 -13.89
C GLN A 170 -5.20 8.44 -14.26
N GLY A 171 -5.36 9.57 -13.59
CA GLY A 171 -6.40 10.57 -13.80
C GLY A 171 -7.33 10.75 -12.62
N THR A 172 -8.23 11.70 -12.74
CA THR A 172 -9.17 12.10 -11.69
C THR A 172 -10.25 11.04 -11.43
N VAL A 173 -10.64 10.91 -10.16
CA VAL A 173 -11.82 10.13 -9.77
C VAL A 173 -12.91 11.09 -9.30
N GLU A 174 -14.09 10.99 -9.89
CA GLU A 174 -15.24 11.83 -9.60
C GLU A 174 -16.14 11.21 -8.54
N ASN A 175 -16.83 12.07 -7.79
CA ASN A 175 -17.80 11.65 -6.79
C ASN A 175 -19.09 11.15 -7.48
N PRO A 176 -19.51 9.89 -7.32
CA PRO A 176 -20.71 9.37 -7.97
C PRO A 176 -22.00 10.05 -7.50
N ASN A 177 -22.02 10.63 -6.30
CA ASN A 177 -23.18 11.31 -5.73
C ASN A 177 -23.17 12.83 -5.95
N ALA A 178 -22.08 13.37 -6.52
CA ALA A 178 -21.95 14.82 -6.78
C ALA A 178 -21.06 15.06 -8.00
N GLN A 179 -21.67 15.14 -9.17
CA GLN A 179 -20.96 15.34 -10.44
C GLN A 179 -20.09 16.61 -10.40
N GLY A 180 -18.83 16.49 -10.86
CA GLY A 180 -17.86 17.59 -10.86
C GLY A 180 -17.19 17.84 -9.53
N TYR A 181 -17.48 17.04 -8.50
CA TYR A 181 -16.84 17.13 -7.19
C TYR A 181 -15.89 15.95 -6.96
N SER A 182 -14.95 16.17 -6.06
CA SER A 182 -13.95 15.18 -5.65
C SER A 182 -14.59 13.98 -4.95
N ALA A 183 -14.10 12.79 -5.24
CA ALA A 183 -14.42 11.58 -4.48
C ALA A 183 -13.68 11.52 -3.13
N GLY A 184 -12.75 12.44 -2.87
CA GLY A 184 -11.84 12.34 -1.73
C GLY A 184 -10.76 11.29 -1.95
N GLY A 185 -9.82 11.20 -1.04
CA GLY A 185 -8.64 10.31 -1.16
C GLY A 185 -8.02 9.93 0.20
N SER A 186 -7.05 9.07 0.14
CA SER A 186 -6.35 8.53 -1.01
C SER A 186 -6.96 7.23 -1.58
N THR A 187 -8.06 6.69 -1.05
CA THR A 187 -8.80 5.52 -1.58
C THR A 187 -9.93 5.99 -2.49
N SER A 188 -9.62 6.89 -3.43
CA SER A 188 -10.58 7.60 -4.26
C SER A 188 -11.43 6.66 -5.13
N GLY A 189 -10.79 5.80 -5.91
CA GLY A 189 -11.48 4.85 -6.79
C GLY A 189 -12.35 3.87 -6.01
N GLY A 190 -11.84 3.33 -4.91
CA GLY A 190 -12.58 2.38 -4.08
C GLY A 190 -13.87 2.95 -3.50
N ALA A 191 -13.83 4.17 -2.97
CA ALA A 191 -15.01 4.83 -2.44
C ALA A 191 -16.04 5.12 -3.52
N ALA A 192 -15.61 5.58 -4.70
CA ALA A 192 -16.52 5.81 -5.83
C ALA A 192 -17.20 4.52 -6.28
N LEU A 193 -16.47 3.41 -6.36
CA LEU A 193 -17.03 2.11 -6.76
C LEU A 193 -18.07 1.57 -5.76
N VAL A 194 -17.80 1.70 -4.46
CA VAL A 194 -18.75 1.28 -3.42
C VAL A 194 -19.97 2.20 -3.40
N ALA A 195 -19.79 3.51 -3.45
CA ALA A 195 -20.90 4.46 -3.44
C ALA A 195 -21.85 4.27 -4.62
N ALA A 196 -21.32 3.85 -5.76
CA ALA A 196 -22.11 3.54 -6.96
C ALA A 196 -22.70 2.11 -6.98
N GLY A 197 -22.42 1.29 -5.97
CA GLY A 197 -22.87 -0.10 -5.91
C GLY A 197 -22.24 -1.04 -6.95
N ILE A 198 -21.06 -0.67 -7.50
CA ILE A 198 -20.34 -1.49 -8.49
C ILE A 198 -19.61 -2.65 -7.80
N VAL A 199 -19.13 -2.41 -6.59
CA VAL A 199 -18.61 -3.44 -5.69
C VAL A 199 -19.29 -3.31 -4.33
N ASP A 200 -19.38 -4.42 -3.59
CA ASP A 200 -19.96 -4.40 -2.25
C ASP A 200 -19.03 -3.75 -1.24
N ILE A 201 -17.71 -3.99 -1.38
CA ILE A 201 -16.70 -3.59 -0.40
C ILE A 201 -15.45 -3.10 -1.13
N THR A 202 -14.75 -2.15 -0.54
CA THR A 202 -13.38 -1.82 -0.91
C THR A 202 -12.45 -1.91 0.30
N ILE A 203 -11.23 -2.39 0.08
CA ILE A 203 -10.19 -2.44 1.12
C ILE A 203 -9.15 -1.37 0.81
N GLY A 204 -8.74 -0.61 1.81
CA GLY A 204 -7.71 0.42 1.73
C GLY A 204 -6.96 0.58 3.04
N GLY A 205 -6.02 1.51 3.09
CA GLY A 205 -5.29 1.92 4.29
C GLY A 205 -5.63 3.36 4.66
N ASP A 206 -5.61 3.68 5.94
CA ASP A 206 -5.88 5.02 6.46
C ASP A 206 -4.86 5.40 7.54
N GLN A 207 -3.88 6.20 7.17
CA GLN A 207 -2.89 6.77 8.09
C GLN A 207 -3.24 8.21 8.51
N GLY A 208 -3.89 8.97 7.62
CA GLY A 208 -4.22 10.38 7.85
C GLY A 208 -5.61 10.77 7.36
N GLY A 209 -6.51 9.79 7.07
CA GLY A 209 -7.85 10.04 6.55
C GLY A 209 -8.19 9.28 5.29
N SER A 210 -7.28 8.47 4.76
CA SER A 210 -7.38 7.88 3.41
C SER A 210 -8.53 6.88 3.19
N ILE A 211 -9.28 6.48 4.22
CA ILE A 211 -10.55 5.78 4.11
C ILE A 211 -11.69 6.71 4.55
N ARG A 212 -11.51 7.40 5.66
CA ARG A 212 -12.54 8.28 6.26
C ARG A 212 -12.95 9.41 5.34
N VAL A 213 -11.98 10.08 4.71
CA VAL A 213 -12.25 11.23 3.82
C VAL A 213 -13.05 10.78 2.59
N PRO A 214 -12.60 9.81 1.77
CA PRO A 214 -13.37 9.42 0.59
C PRO A 214 -14.71 8.76 0.96
N ALA A 215 -14.81 8.03 2.05
CA ALA A 215 -16.08 7.50 2.53
C ALA A 215 -17.07 8.61 2.89
N SER A 216 -16.61 9.66 3.57
CA SER A 216 -17.43 10.83 3.91
C SER A 216 -17.87 11.60 2.66
N PHE A 217 -16.96 11.81 1.69
CA PHE A 217 -17.25 12.55 0.46
C PHE A 217 -18.26 11.80 -0.44
N CYS A 218 -18.09 10.48 -0.57
CA CYS A 218 -18.96 9.64 -1.41
C CYS A 218 -20.20 9.10 -0.66
N GLY A 219 -20.35 9.37 0.64
CA GLY A 219 -21.50 8.90 1.42
C GLY A 219 -21.48 7.39 1.71
N CYS A 220 -20.29 6.77 1.74
CA CYS A 220 -20.15 5.35 2.05
C CYS A 220 -20.13 5.09 3.56
N LYS A 221 -20.60 3.91 3.98
CA LYS A 221 -20.28 3.38 5.30
C LYS A 221 -18.84 2.91 5.33
N MET A 222 -18.14 3.19 6.42
CA MET A 222 -16.78 2.70 6.64
C MET A 222 -16.69 1.91 7.94
N SER A 223 -15.80 0.93 7.96
CA SER A 223 -15.35 0.25 9.17
C SER A 223 -13.84 0.43 9.29
N PHE A 224 -13.38 0.78 10.48
CA PHE A 224 -11.98 0.98 10.80
C PHE A 224 -11.51 -0.15 11.73
N LEU A 225 -10.51 -0.89 11.29
CA LEU A 225 -9.85 -1.89 12.14
C LEU A 225 -8.65 -1.21 12.80
N LEU A 226 -8.69 -1.09 14.12
CA LEU A 226 -7.55 -0.59 14.88
C LEU A 226 -6.40 -1.62 14.83
N GLU A 227 -5.16 -1.14 14.84
CA GLU A 227 -3.91 -1.91 14.73
C GLU A 227 -3.85 -3.13 15.66
N ASP A 228 -4.36 -3.02 16.88
CA ASP A 228 -4.35 -4.09 17.89
C ASP A 228 -5.13 -5.37 17.48
N LYS A 229 -5.90 -5.31 16.39
CA LYS A 229 -6.67 -6.47 15.88
C LYS A 229 -6.12 -7.06 14.57
N CYS A 230 -5.12 -6.42 13.98
CA CYS A 230 -4.50 -6.88 12.73
C CYS A 230 -3.29 -7.78 12.94
N VAL A 231 -2.76 -7.87 14.15
CA VAL A 231 -1.50 -8.56 14.45
C VAL A 231 -1.74 -9.64 15.51
N THR A 232 -2.40 -10.70 15.14
CA THR A 232 -2.22 -11.95 15.88
C THR A 232 -2.39 -13.14 14.94
N SER A 233 -1.28 -13.78 14.76
CA SER A 233 -0.94 -15.11 14.24
C SER A 233 -0.41 -15.13 12.85
#